data_ec9103375e629f7359d6d643cc5cb75c
#
_entry.id   ec9103375e629f7359d6d643cc5cb75c
#
_cell.length_a   1.000
_cell.length_b   1.000
_cell.length_c   1.000
_cell.angle_alpha   90.00
_cell.angle_beta   90.00
_cell.angle_gamma   90.00
#
_symmetry.space_group_name_H-M   'P 1'
#
loop_
_entity.id
_entity.type
_entity.pdbx_description
1 polymer ?
#
loop_
_entity_poly.entity_id
_entity_poly.type
_entity_poly.pdbx_seq_one_letter_code
_entity_poly.pdbx_strand_id
1 'polypeptide(L)'
;MGLLEGKVAAITGAGRGIGRGIAILLAEQGAKVVVNDPGVNPDGTGHDDGPADQVVAEITKMGLAAAANYDTVSTAEGGENIVKTAMDKFGRLDILVNNAGILRDRMIFNMSEEEWDAVIAVHLKGHFNTTKPAATLMRQQRYGRIINYTSES
;
A
#
# COMPACT_ATOMS: atom_id res chain seq x y z
N MET A 1 -11.19 -6.08 -22.46
CA MET A 1 -9.80 -6.46 -22.05
C MET A 1 -9.20 -5.22 -21.41
N GLY A 2 -8.85 -5.32 -20.13
CA GLY A 2 -8.30 -4.20 -19.38
C GLY A 2 -6.84 -3.92 -19.73
N LEU A 3 -6.37 -2.70 -19.47
CA LEU A 3 -4.98 -2.28 -19.75
C LEU A 3 -3.95 -3.05 -18.90
N LEU A 4 -4.37 -3.62 -17.76
CA LEU A 4 -3.52 -4.28 -16.78
C LEU A 4 -3.77 -5.79 -16.66
N GLU A 5 -4.35 -6.39 -17.68
CA GLU A 5 -4.62 -7.83 -17.72
C GLU A 5 -3.34 -8.64 -17.43
N GLY A 6 -3.43 -9.59 -16.49
CA GLY A 6 -2.28 -10.40 -16.07
C GLY A 6 -1.25 -9.71 -15.18
N LYS A 7 -1.46 -8.44 -14.81
CA LYS A 7 -0.60 -7.71 -13.87
C LYS A 7 -1.05 -7.89 -12.42
N VAL A 8 -0.11 -7.73 -11.50
CA VAL A 8 -0.35 -7.71 -10.07
C VAL A 8 0.10 -6.39 -9.49
N ALA A 9 -0.77 -5.73 -8.75
CA ALA A 9 -0.49 -4.46 -8.10
C ALA A 9 -0.61 -4.59 -6.57
N ALA A 10 0.28 -3.92 -5.83
CA ALA A 10 0.15 -3.71 -4.40
C ALA A 10 0.03 -2.21 -4.12
N ILE A 11 -0.96 -1.83 -3.34
CA ILE A 11 -1.24 -0.43 -2.97
C ILE A 11 -1.20 -0.32 -1.45
N THR A 12 -0.35 0.54 -0.93
CA THR A 12 -0.27 0.80 0.51
C THR A 12 -1.24 1.88 0.94
N GLY A 13 -1.82 1.75 2.14
CA GLY A 13 -2.86 2.66 2.62
C GLY A 13 -4.12 2.62 1.75
N ALA A 14 -4.50 1.42 1.29
CA ALA A 14 -5.55 1.24 0.29
C ALA A 14 -6.94 0.93 0.86
N GLY A 15 -7.11 0.96 2.18
CA GLY A 15 -8.41 0.72 2.82
C GLY A 15 -9.39 1.89 2.69
N ARG A 16 -8.91 3.10 2.40
CA ARG A 16 -9.73 4.32 2.36
C ARG A 16 -9.21 5.31 1.33
N GLY A 17 -10.02 6.33 1.04
CA GLY A 17 -9.65 7.53 0.28
C GLY A 17 -9.00 7.23 -1.08
N ILE A 18 -7.88 7.89 -1.36
CA ILE A 18 -7.18 7.80 -2.65
C ILE A 18 -6.70 6.37 -2.92
N GLY A 19 -6.09 5.71 -1.93
CA GLY A 19 -5.58 4.34 -2.07
C GLY A 19 -6.67 3.33 -2.43
N ARG A 20 -7.86 3.45 -1.80
CA ARG A 20 -9.03 2.64 -2.16
C ARG A 20 -9.45 2.88 -3.62
N GLY A 21 -9.55 4.14 -4.05
CA GLY A 21 -9.91 4.47 -5.43
C GLY A 21 -8.93 3.89 -6.45
N ILE A 22 -7.63 3.96 -6.15
CA ILE A 22 -6.58 3.36 -6.98
C ILE A 22 -6.73 1.84 -7.05
N ALA A 23 -6.94 1.17 -5.90
CA ALA A 23 -7.08 -0.28 -5.84
C ALA A 23 -8.24 -0.78 -6.72
N ILE A 24 -9.39 -0.13 -6.62
CA ILE A 24 -10.58 -0.44 -7.41
C ILE A 24 -10.30 -0.21 -8.90
N LEU A 25 -9.75 0.95 -9.26
CA LEU A 25 -9.47 1.29 -10.65
C LEU A 25 -8.49 0.31 -11.30
N LEU A 26 -7.41 -0.06 -10.61
CA LEU A 26 -6.43 -1.01 -11.13
C LEU A 26 -7.07 -2.41 -11.30
N ALA A 27 -7.94 -2.81 -10.37
CA ALA A 27 -8.70 -4.07 -10.49
C ALA A 27 -9.65 -4.03 -11.71
N GLU A 28 -10.40 -2.96 -11.91
CA GLU A 28 -11.27 -2.77 -13.09
C GLU A 28 -10.49 -2.82 -14.40
N GLN A 29 -9.21 -2.41 -14.40
CA GLN A 29 -8.33 -2.52 -15.57
C GLN A 29 -7.69 -3.92 -15.74
N GLY A 30 -8.07 -4.89 -14.89
CA GLY A 30 -7.67 -6.30 -15.03
C GLY A 30 -6.47 -6.72 -14.15
N ALA A 31 -5.95 -5.83 -13.30
CA ALA A 31 -4.92 -6.21 -12.35
C ALA A 31 -5.50 -7.04 -11.18
N LYS A 32 -4.73 -8.00 -10.67
CA LYS A 32 -4.96 -8.58 -9.36
C LYS A 32 -4.33 -7.67 -8.31
N VAL A 33 -5.03 -7.38 -7.22
CA VAL A 33 -4.67 -6.29 -6.32
C VAL A 33 -4.42 -6.79 -4.89
N VAL A 34 -3.28 -6.41 -4.32
CA VAL A 34 -3.05 -6.47 -2.87
C VAL A 34 -3.45 -5.14 -2.27
N VAL A 35 -4.45 -5.17 -1.41
CA VAL A 35 -4.96 -4.04 -0.64
C VAL A 35 -4.27 -4.04 0.70
N ASN A 36 -3.26 -3.21 0.88
CA ASN A 36 -2.59 -3.07 2.17
C ASN A 36 -3.17 -1.89 2.95
N ASP A 37 -3.58 -2.16 4.17
CA ASP A 37 -3.95 -1.14 5.14
C ASP A 37 -3.81 -1.70 6.56
N PRO A 38 -2.98 -1.11 7.44
CA PRO A 38 -2.86 -1.55 8.82
C PRO A 38 -4.07 -1.17 9.69
N GLY A 39 -5.09 -0.51 9.11
CA GLY A 39 -6.31 -0.14 9.81
C GLY A 39 -6.12 0.93 10.88
N VAL A 40 -5.11 1.79 10.75
CA VAL A 40 -4.90 2.90 11.65
C VAL A 40 -5.75 4.12 11.27
N ASN A 41 -6.01 4.98 12.23
CA ASN A 41 -6.63 6.29 11.98
C ASN A 41 -5.69 7.19 11.16
N PRO A 42 -6.19 8.32 10.60
CA PRO A 42 -5.34 9.26 9.85
C PRO A 42 -4.13 9.79 10.62
N ASP A 43 -4.19 9.82 11.94
CA ASP A 43 -3.09 10.20 12.82
C ASP A 43 -2.12 9.04 13.16
N GLY A 44 -2.37 7.85 12.63
CA GLY A 44 -1.55 6.65 12.85
C GLY A 44 -1.86 5.89 14.14
N THR A 45 -2.94 6.22 14.85
CA THR A 45 -3.38 5.50 16.07
C THR A 45 -4.44 4.45 15.76
N GLY A 46 -4.66 3.54 16.70
CA GLY A 46 -5.70 2.51 16.58
C GLY A 46 -5.31 1.35 15.66
N HIS A 47 -6.21 0.39 15.52
CA HIS A 47 -6.08 -0.76 14.62
C HIS A 47 -7.46 -1.32 14.29
N ASP A 48 -7.73 -1.55 13.00
CA ASP A 48 -8.97 -2.15 12.50
C ASP A 48 -8.69 -2.79 11.12
N ASP A 49 -8.80 -4.09 11.01
CA ASP A 49 -8.59 -4.82 9.74
C ASP A 49 -9.70 -4.55 8.71
N GLY A 50 -10.85 -4.07 9.18
CA GLY A 50 -12.04 -3.83 8.36
C GLY A 50 -11.84 -3.00 7.09
N PRO A 51 -11.06 -1.90 7.08
CA PRO A 51 -10.86 -1.10 5.87
C PRO A 51 -10.28 -1.87 4.69
N ALA A 52 -9.24 -2.70 4.91
CA ALA A 52 -8.68 -3.53 3.84
C ALA A 52 -9.68 -4.59 3.36
N ASP A 53 -10.33 -5.27 4.30
CA ASP A 53 -11.33 -6.31 4.00
C ASP A 53 -12.52 -5.77 3.23
N GLN A 54 -12.99 -4.57 3.56
CA GLN A 54 -14.10 -3.92 2.85
C GLN A 54 -13.77 -3.68 1.38
N VAL A 55 -12.56 -3.19 1.08
CA VAL A 55 -12.12 -2.95 -0.30
C VAL A 55 -11.94 -4.27 -1.06
N VAL A 56 -11.37 -5.29 -0.40
CA VAL A 56 -11.24 -6.63 -0.99
C VAL A 56 -12.62 -7.21 -1.30
N ALA A 57 -13.58 -7.11 -0.37
CA ALA A 57 -14.94 -7.59 -0.59
C ALA A 57 -15.63 -6.85 -1.76
N GLU A 58 -15.43 -5.54 -1.88
CA GLU A 58 -15.96 -4.74 -2.96
C GLU A 58 -15.40 -5.18 -4.33
N ILE A 59 -14.07 -5.32 -4.44
CA ILE A 59 -13.41 -5.79 -5.66
C ILE A 59 -13.86 -7.21 -6.02
N THR A 60 -13.95 -8.10 -5.03
CA THR A 60 -14.36 -9.49 -5.25
C THR A 60 -15.83 -9.58 -5.69
N LYS A 61 -16.70 -8.73 -5.16
CA LYS A 61 -18.11 -8.66 -5.57
C LYS A 61 -18.28 -8.26 -7.04
N MET A 62 -17.31 -7.54 -7.61
CA MET A 62 -17.27 -7.24 -9.05
C MET A 62 -16.73 -8.40 -9.89
N GLY A 63 -16.40 -9.55 -9.30
CA GLY A 63 -15.80 -10.69 -9.97
C GLY A 63 -14.30 -10.55 -10.25
N LEU A 64 -13.64 -9.59 -9.60
CA LEU A 64 -12.21 -9.27 -9.75
C LEU A 64 -11.39 -9.85 -8.59
N ALA A 65 -10.06 -9.89 -8.72
CA ALA A 65 -9.19 -10.55 -7.76
C ALA A 65 -8.49 -9.55 -6.85
N ALA A 66 -8.67 -9.70 -5.54
CA ALA A 66 -7.96 -8.92 -4.53
C ALA A 66 -7.57 -9.78 -3.32
N ALA A 67 -6.57 -9.34 -2.57
CA ALA A 67 -6.14 -9.93 -1.31
C ALA A 67 -5.79 -8.83 -0.31
N ALA A 68 -6.17 -9.01 0.96
CA ALA A 68 -5.83 -8.07 2.02
C ALA A 68 -4.43 -8.32 2.58
N ASN A 69 -3.80 -7.26 3.05
CA ASN A 69 -2.59 -7.27 3.86
C ASN A 69 -2.70 -6.17 4.92
N TYR A 70 -2.35 -6.47 6.17
CA TYR A 70 -2.55 -5.58 7.33
C TYR A 70 -1.24 -5.06 7.93
N ASP A 71 -0.11 -5.34 7.28
CA ASP A 71 1.19 -4.94 7.78
C ASP A 71 1.41 -3.42 7.69
N THR A 72 2.18 -2.88 8.61
CA THR A 72 2.62 -1.49 8.55
C THR A 72 3.81 -1.33 7.61
N VAL A 73 3.82 -0.25 6.84
CA VAL A 73 4.98 0.12 6.00
C VAL A 73 6.17 0.65 6.83
N SER A 74 5.95 1.00 8.11
CA SER A 74 6.98 1.61 8.95
C SER A 74 8.12 0.65 9.33
N THR A 75 7.94 -0.65 9.11
CA THR A 75 8.94 -1.69 9.42
C THR A 75 9.42 -2.40 8.16
N ALA A 76 10.67 -2.86 8.16
CA ALA A 76 11.22 -3.65 7.05
C ALA A 76 10.42 -4.94 6.84
N GLU A 77 10.06 -5.64 7.93
CA GLU A 77 9.24 -6.85 7.90
C GLU A 77 7.87 -6.59 7.24
N GLY A 78 7.20 -5.49 7.60
CA GLY A 78 5.92 -5.13 7.00
C GLY A 78 6.02 -4.89 5.50
N GLY A 79 7.07 -4.18 5.05
CA GLY A 79 7.34 -3.99 3.63
C GLY A 79 7.58 -5.31 2.88
N GLU A 80 8.34 -6.22 3.47
CA GLU A 80 8.58 -7.57 2.92
C GLU A 80 7.29 -8.39 2.85
N ASN A 81 6.47 -8.36 3.90
CA ASN A 81 5.19 -9.08 3.96
C ASN A 81 4.18 -8.59 2.92
N ILE A 82 4.16 -7.31 2.60
CA ILE A 82 3.31 -6.77 1.52
C ILE A 82 3.69 -7.39 0.18
N VAL A 83 4.99 -7.42 -0.15
CA VAL A 83 5.49 -8.03 -1.38
C VAL A 83 5.26 -9.55 -1.36
N LYS A 84 5.51 -10.19 -0.22
CA LYS A 84 5.25 -11.62 -0.02
C LYS A 84 3.78 -11.97 -0.25
N THR A 85 2.85 -11.14 0.21
CA THR A 85 1.41 -11.34 -0.03
C THR A 85 1.10 -11.39 -1.52
N ALA A 86 1.67 -10.49 -2.33
CA ALA A 86 1.51 -10.51 -3.78
C ALA A 86 2.05 -11.80 -4.40
N MET A 87 3.21 -12.25 -3.95
CA MET A 87 3.83 -13.50 -4.42
C MET A 87 3.02 -14.74 -4.04
N ASP A 88 2.60 -14.84 -2.78
CA ASP A 88 1.85 -16.01 -2.26
C ASP A 88 0.46 -16.12 -2.89
N LYS A 89 -0.21 -15.00 -3.13
CA LYS A 89 -1.57 -14.98 -3.67
C LYS A 89 -1.62 -15.00 -5.19
N PHE A 90 -0.66 -14.34 -5.86
CA PHE A 90 -0.74 -14.07 -7.29
C PHE A 90 0.52 -14.42 -8.08
N GLY A 91 1.61 -14.80 -7.42
CA GLY A 91 2.83 -15.32 -8.02
C GLY A 91 3.77 -14.27 -8.64
N ARG A 92 3.44 -12.97 -8.55
CA ARG A 92 4.25 -11.86 -9.09
C ARG A 92 3.89 -10.53 -8.45
N LEU A 93 4.68 -9.49 -8.69
CA LEU A 93 4.35 -8.10 -8.39
C LEU A 93 4.86 -7.21 -9.53
N ASP A 94 3.96 -6.54 -10.21
CA ASP A 94 4.28 -5.68 -11.37
C ASP A 94 4.21 -4.20 -11.05
N ILE A 95 3.33 -3.81 -10.13
CA ILE A 95 3.04 -2.41 -9.79
C ILE A 95 3.04 -2.28 -8.26
N LEU A 96 3.87 -1.38 -7.75
CA LEU A 96 3.82 -0.95 -6.36
C LEU A 96 3.37 0.51 -6.30
N VAL A 97 2.32 0.80 -5.55
CA VAL A 97 1.86 2.17 -5.28
C VAL A 97 2.10 2.48 -3.80
N ASN A 98 3.09 3.30 -3.53
CA ASN A 98 3.39 3.82 -2.20
C ASN A 98 2.49 5.03 -1.93
N ASN A 99 1.31 4.77 -1.36
CA ASN A 99 0.29 5.77 -1.05
C ASN A 99 0.07 5.93 0.47
N ALA A 100 0.51 5.00 1.30
CA ALA A 100 0.34 5.06 2.75
C ALA A 100 0.89 6.37 3.32
N GLY A 101 0.13 7.01 4.19
CA GLY A 101 0.49 8.25 4.85
C GLY A 101 -0.34 8.50 6.10
N ILE A 102 0.22 9.24 7.03
CA ILE A 102 -0.43 9.73 8.25
C ILE A 102 -0.20 11.24 8.40
N LEU A 103 -1.05 11.89 9.16
CA LEU A 103 -0.95 13.32 9.47
C LEU A 103 -0.72 13.52 10.97
N ARG A 104 0.26 14.32 11.32
CA ARG A 104 0.61 14.76 12.67
C ARG A 104 0.86 16.26 12.66
N ASP A 105 -0.15 17.03 12.19
CA ASP A 105 -0.03 18.46 12.02
C ASP A 105 0.12 19.16 13.35
N ARG A 106 1.24 19.87 13.51
CA ARG A 106 1.59 20.63 14.70
C ARG A 106 2.53 21.77 14.36
N MET A 107 2.39 22.90 15.00
CA MET A 107 3.40 23.97 14.91
C MET A 107 4.74 23.41 15.41
N ILE A 108 5.82 23.67 14.66
CA ILE A 108 7.14 23.03 14.90
C ILE A 108 7.65 23.19 16.35
N PHE A 109 7.40 24.33 16.96
CA PHE A 109 7.81 24.60 18.34
C PHE A 109 6.99 23.86 19.42
N ASN A 110 5.91 23.20 19.02
CA ASN A 110 5.06 22.35 19.87
C ASN A 110 5.06 20.88 19.44
N MET A 111 5.77 20.53 18.34
CA MET A 111 5.83 19.19 17.82
C MET A 111 6.72 18.31 18.70
N SER A 112 6.24 17.12 19.07
CA SER A 112 7.08 16.14 19.76
C SER A 112 7.95 15.36 18.76
N GLU A 113 9.02 14.75 19.30
CA GLU A 113 9.88 13.86 18.50
C GLU A 113 9.10 12.65 17.98
N GLU A 114 8.18 12.10 18.78
CA GLU A 114 7.32 10.98 18.38
C GLU A 114 6.38 11.35 17.23
N GLU A 115 5.84 12.58 17.22
CA GLU A 115 5.00 13.06 16.11
C GLU A 115 5.81 13.17 14.82
N TRP A 116 7.03 13.71 14.91
CA TRP A 116 7.96 13.78 13.79
C TRP A 116 8.37 12.39 13.29
N ASP A 117 8.84 11.54 14.18
CA ASP A 117 9.33 10.20 13.84
C ASP A 117 8.25 9.33 13.22
N ALA A 118 7.01 9.41 13.70
CA ALA A 118 5.88 8.67 13.15
C ALA A 118 5.63 9.04 11.67
N VAL A 119 5.68 10.32 11.33
CA VAL A 119 5.50 10.80 9.95
C VAL A 119 6.65 10.33 9.06
N ILE A 120 7.90 10.47 9.51
CA ILE A 120 9.09 10.01 8.77
C ILE A 120 9.06 8.49 8.59
N ALA A 121 8.67 7.74 9.61
CA ALA A 121 8.59 6.27 9.54
C ALA A 121 7.60 5.79 8.48
N VAL A 122 6.47 6.46 8.32
CA VAL A 122 5.46 6.08 7.32
C VAL A 122 5.80 6.64 5.95
N HIS A 123 6.00 7.95 5.83
CA HIS A 123 6.15 8.62 4.53
C HIS A 123 7.51 8.40 3.87
N LEU A 124 8.61 8.43 4.63
CA LEU A 124 9.96 8.30 4.06
C LEU A 124 10.47 6.86 4.16
N LYS A 125 10.57 6.34 5.38
CA LYS A 125 11.06 4.97 5.60
C LYS A 125 10.11 3.92 5.03
N GLY A 126 8.80 4.16 5.06
CA GLY A 126 7.80 3.27 4.47
C GLY A 126 8.01 3.07 2.97
N HIS A 127 8.33 4.13 2.23
CA HIS A 127 8.68 4.01 0.81
C HIS A 127 9.93 3.13 0.59
N PHE A 128 10.95 3.27 1.42
CA PHE A 128 12.14 2.44 1.38
C PHE A 128 11.81 0.97 1.70
N ASN A 129 11.06 0.72 2.77
CA ASN A 129 10.73 -0.62 3.25
C ASN A 129 9.96 -1.45 2.23
N THR A 130 9.07 -0.84 1.46
CA THR A 130 8.29 -1.49 0.41
C THR A 130 9.03 -1.56 -0.92
N THR A 131 9.74 -0.50 -1.28
CA THR A 131 10.46 -0.40 -2.56
C THR A 131 11.61 -1.39 -2.64
N LYS A 132 12.36 -1.57 -1.56
CA LYS A 132 13.53 -2.49 -1.55
C LYS A 132 13.16 -3.92 -1.94
N PRO A 133 12.23 -4.60 -1.29
CA PRO A 133 11.82 -5.96 -1.68
C PRO A 133 11.11 -5.98 -3.04
N ALA A 134 10.28 -5.00 -3.36
CA ALA A 134 9.61 -4.91 -4.65
C ALA A 134 10.61 -4.76 -5.80
N ALA A 135 11.59 -3.86 -5.69
CA ALA A 135 12.60 -3.64 -6.71
C ALA A 135 13.49 -4.88 -6.92
N THR A 136 13.81 -5.61 -5.85
CA THR A 136 14.54 -6.87 -5.92
C THR A 136 13.80 -7.89 -6.78
N LEU A 137 12.50 -8.07 -6.53
CA LEU A 137 11.62 -8.96 -7.29
C LEU A 137 11.44 -8.49 -8.74
N MET A 138 11.12 -7.21 -8.94
CA MET A 138 10.90 -6.62 -10.27
C MET A 138 12.14 -6.71 -11.17
N ARG A 139 13.35 -6.62 -10.57
CA ARG A 139 14.61 -6.82 -11.28
C ARG A 139 14.75 -8.27 -11.78
N GLN A 140 14.36 -9.25 -10.97
CA GLN A 140 14.36 -10.67 -11.36
C GLN A 140 13.32 -10.93 -12.46
N GLN A 141 12.15 -10.33 -12.37
CA GLN A 141 11.08 -10.41 -13.37
C GLN A 141 11.41 -9.66 -14.67
N ARG A 142 12.41 -8.76 -14.65
CA ARG A 142 12.72 -7.81 -15.73
C ARG A 142 11.55 -6.89 -16.09
N TYR A 143 10.67 -6.65 -15.12
CA TYR A 143 9.51 -5.77 -15.26
C TYR A 143 9.06 -5.26 -13.90
N GLY A 144 8.67 -4.00 -13.85
CA GLY A 144 8.07 -3.38 -12.67
C GLY A 144 7.82 -1.89 -12.87
N ARG A 145 6.86 -1.37 -12.10
CA ARG A 145 6.56 0.06 -11.97
C ARG A 145 6.36 0.39 -10.51
N ILE A 146 6.99 1.45 -10.05
CA ILE A 146 6.85 1.97 -8.68
C ILE A 146 6.34 3.38 -8.78
N ILE A 147 5.23 3.66 -8.11
CA ILE A 147 4.58 4.96 -8.05
C ILE A 147 4.65 5.46 -6.62
N ASN A 148 5.26 6.61 -6.42
CA ASN A 148 5.39 7.24 -5.11
C ASN A 148 4.49 8.47 -5.05
N TYR A 149 3.58 8.48 -4.06
CA TYR A 149 2.77 9.66 -3.77
C TYR A 149 3.55 10.64 -2.93
N THR A 150 3.40 11.91 -3.26
CA THR A 150 3.94 13.03 -2.52
C THR A 150 2.90 14.14 -2.43
N SER A 151 3.09 15.09 -1.53
CA SER A 151 2.24 16.26 -1.36
C SER A 151 3.10 17.51 -1.21
N GLU A 152 2.53 18.65 -1.56
CA GLU A 152 3.14 19.96 -1.37
C GLU A 152 2.64 20.66 -0.08
N SER A 153 1.75 20.02 0.66
CA SER A 153 1.19 20.55 1.92
C SER A 153 1.94 20.07 3.14
#